data_7d2785dc5698247f6b1d92ce7269c610
#
_entry.id   7d2785dc5698247f6b1d92ce7269c610
#
_cell.length_a   1.000
_cell.length_b   1.000
_cell.length_c   1.000
_cell.angle_alpha   90.00
_cell.angle_beta   90.00
_cell.angle_gamma   90.00
#
_symmetry.space_group_name_H-M   'P 1'
#
loop_
_entity.id
_entity.type
_entity.pdbx_description
1 polymer ?
#
loop_
_entity_poly.entity_id
_entity_poly.type
_entity_poly.pdbx_seq_one_letter_code
_entity_poly.pdbx_strand_id
1 'polypeptide(L)'
;MLGSRHVVRLLAGTLTGRLPNSMVPVGLVLWITGGGGSLAFAGMLAALYGLASGLSQPVKGRLMDRHGQARVSAPAVLVNAGCLASLPLIGAGGQPTVVTAVVGFAGLFTPPLEAGLRALWPTVLPDLGRRRVVQALDTGSQGLLYIVGPLLASWLATAHGPDSALTTTAALGLVGTAVVLTSAPSQAWRSPAADGAAGSGRLMSTGLIQLFTALAGTGFAFGAMNVWAAGMAGTHGLAMFSGVLPAAFSTGSLLGSLIYARRARPGTPATQLITTSALFLLGWMPLLTQPDPSTAIVFTAIPGLFFTLIITNGFHTVDVLAPPSRTTEAYAWLILSVGTGQAAGTALAAALATRLYVLAALPAAGAATALTILTLARRNLGTTSPRGRHRRTRQHRKHHVNLPPQERDTYAPVVGVPGRQAVRNTSPAGAPVAAKEEWLAAARGQEQRAARVRAEWFGMSPLEGTRAQAAPQWRPPSRIRPRAAAQDASGGSSPAGTSGQQLKTP
;
A
#
# COMPACT_ATOMS: atom_id res chain seq x y z
N MET A 1 8.94 9.73 -13.00
CA MET A 1 8.58 8.53 -12.24
C MET A 1 7.54 7.65 -12.95
N LEU A 2 6.54 8.20 -13.60
CA LEU A 2 5.52 7.47 -14.37
C LEU A 2 5.94 7.16 -15.82
N GLY A 3 7.23 7.29 -16.15
CA GLY A 3 7.73 7.24 -17.53
C GLY A 3 7.72 5.89 -18.23
N SER A 4 7.33 4.80 -17.58
CA SER A 4 7.07 3.56 -18.28
C SER A 4 5.60 3.50 -18.65
N ARG A 5 5.30 3.38 -19.95
CA ARG A 5 3.92 3.21 -20.47
C ARG A 5 3.16 2.10 -19.73
N HIS A 6 3.86 1.07 -19.25
CA HIS A 6 3.29 -0.04 -18.51
C HIS A 6 2.76 0.36 -17.13
N VAL A 7 3.44 1.26 -16.38
CA VAL A 7 2.99 1.68 -15.04
C VAL A 7 1.68 2.45 -15.11
N VAL A 8 1.60 3.44 -16.01
CA VAL A 8 0.38 4.24 -16.19
C VAL A 8 -0.78 3.36 -16.64
N ARG A 9 -0.55 2.47 -17.62
CA ARG A 9 -1.57 1.57 -18.14
C ARG A 9 -2.09 0.61 -17.08
N LEU A 10 -1.21 0.00 -16.28
CA LEU A 10 -1.58 -0.92 -15.22
C LEU A 10 -2.35 -0.21 -14.10
N LEU A 11 -1.91 0.98 -13.67
CA LEU A 11 -2.62 1.78 -12.67
C LEU A 11 -4.00 2.20 -13.17
N ALA A 12 -4.08 2.82 -14.34
CA ALA A 12 -5.35 3.27 -14.90
C ALA A 12 -6.32 2.11 -15.12
N GLY A 13 -5.85 0.99 -15.71
CA GLY A 13 -6.68 -0.19 -15.93
C GLY A 13 -7.17 -0.80 -14.61
N THR A 14 -6.30 -0.88 -13.60
CA THR A 14 -6.69 -1.41 -12.29
C THR A 14 -7.67 -0.48 -11.57
N LEU A 15 -7.46 0.84 -11.60
CA LEU A 15 -8.38 1.79 -11.00
C LEU A 15 -9.76 1.71 -11.66
N THR A 16 -9.82 1.72 -13.00
CA THR A 16 -11.08 1.55 -13.74
C THR A 16 -11.75 0.22 -13.43
N GLY A 17 -11.00 -0.89 -13.41
CA GLY A 17 -11.53 -2.23 -13.14
C GLY A 17 -11.93 -2.46 -11.66
N ARG A 18 -11.54 -1.58 -10.73
CA ARG A 18 -11.92 -1.61 -9.31
C ARG A 18 -13.07 -0.67 -8.97
N LEU A 19 -13.43 0.28 -9.86
CA LEU A 19 -14.63 1.13 -9.68
C LEU A 19 -15.89 0.32 -9.40
N PRO A 20 -16.16 -0.83 -10.06
CA PRO A 20 -17.30 -1.68 -9.74
C PRO A 20 -17.45 -2.01 -8.26
N ASN A 21 -16.36 -2.25 -7.53
CA ASN A 21 -16.41 -2.60 -6.11
C ASN A 21 -17.04 -1.51 -5.24
N SER A 22 -16.91 -0.24 -5.64
CA SER A 22 -17.49 0.91 -4.94
C SER A 22 -18.83 1.37 -5.54
N MET A 23 -19.08 1.06 -6.81
CA MET A 23 -20.33 1.42 -7.50
C MET A 23 -21.48 0.44 -7.20
N VAL A 24 -21.18 -0.87 -7.15
CA VAL A 24 -22.21 -1.94 -7.02
C VAL A 24 -23.09 -1.76 -5.79
N PRO A 25 -22.57 -1.50 -4.57
CA PRO A 25 -23.42 -1.36 -3.39
C PRO A 25 -24.47 -0.26 -3.54
N VAL A 26 -24.06 0.91 -4.05
CA VAL A 26 -24.97 2.04 -4.28
C VAL A 26 -25.88 1.78 -5.48
N GLY A 27 -25.33 1.23 -6.57
CA GLY A 27 -26.10 0.87 -7.75
C GLY A 27 -27.22 -0.12 -7.44
N LEU A 28 -26.95 -1.17 -6.64
CA LEU A 28 -27.97 -2.14 -6.20
C LEU A 28 -29.06 -1.48 -5.34
N VAL A 29 -28.66 -0.59 -4.43
CA VAL A 29 -29.63 0.11 -3.58
C VAL A 29 -30.56 0.98 -4.44
N LEU A 30 -30.02 1.79 -5.33
CA LEU A 30 -30.81 2.66 -6.19
C LEU A 30 -31.67 1.85 -7.20
N TRP A 31 -31.15 0.72 -7.69
CA TRP A 31 -31.86 -0.14 -8.63
C TRP A 31 -33.06 -0.82 -7.97
N ILE A 32 -32.90 -1.42 -6.79
CA ILE A 32 -34.00 -2.07 -6.04
C ILE A 32 -35.04 -1.05 -5.58
N THR A 33 -34.58 0.06 -4.96
CA THR A 33 -35.53 1.09 -4.43
C THR A 33 -36.24 1.83 -5.55
N GLY A 34 -35.58 2.09 -6.69
CA GLY A 34 -36.17 2.67 -7.88
C GLY A 34 -37.24 1.77 -8.54
N GLY A 35 -37.13 0.46 -8.37
CA GLY A 35 -38.15 -0.52 -8.79
C GLY A 35 -39.22 -0.82 -7.74
N GLY A 36 -39.31 -0.02 -6.64
CA GLY A 36 -40.31 -0.20 -5.59
C GLY A 36 -39.96 -1.26 -4.55
N GLY A 37 -38.73 -1.84 -4.60
CA GLY A 37 -38.26 -2.81 -3.60
C GLY A 37 -37.86 -2.16 -2.28
N SER A 38 -37.79 -2.98 -1.19
CA SER A 38 -37.45 -2.47 0.13
C SER A 38 -35.95 -2.14 0.26
N LEU A 39 -35.66 -1.08 1.02
CA LEU A 39 -34.26 -0.69 1.37
C LEU A 39 -33.52 -1.79 2.11
N ALA A 40 -34.24 -2.57 2.95
CA ALA A 40 -33.67 -3.70 3.68
C ALA A 40 -33.17 -4.80 2.73
N PHE A 41 -33.94 -5.16 1.70
CA PHE A 41 -33.54 -6.13 0.69
C PHE A 41 -32.37 -5.62 -0.13
N ALA A 42 -32.38 -4.33 -0.53
CA ALA A 42 -31.29 -3.69 -1.24
C ALA A 42 -29.97 -3.71 -0.44
N GLY A 43 -30.02 -3.37 0.85
CA GLY A 43 -28.89 -3.42 1.75
C GLY A 43 -28.35 -4.85 1.96
N MET A 44 -29.24 -5.85 2.05
CA MET A 44 -28.86 -7.26 2.12
C MET A 44 -28.11 -7.70 0.86
N LEU A 45 -28.56 -7.31 -0.34
CA LEU A 45 -27.87 -7.63 -1.60
C LEU A 45 -26.49 -6.97 -1.69
N ALA A 46 -26.38 -5.71 -1.29
CA ALA A 46 -25.11 -5.01 -1.24
C ALA A 46 -24.11 -5.69 -0.28
N ALA A 47 -24.59 -6.10 0.90
CA ALA A 47 -23.79 -6.86 1.87
C ALA A 47 -23.37 -8.23 1.33
N LEU A 48 -24.29 -8.96 0.69
CA LEU A 48 -24.02 -10.26 0.06
C LEU A 48 -22.92 -10.14 -1.02
N TYR A 49 -23.04 -9.14 -1.89
CA TYR A 49 -22.02 -8.88 -2.93
C TYR A 49 -20.65 -8.64 -2.29
N GLY A 50 -20.58 -7.76 -1.29
CA GLY A 50 -19.33 -7.44 -0.60
C GLY A 50 -18.70 -8.63 0.10
N LEU A 51 -19.50 -9.43 0.82
CA LEU A 51 -19.07 -10.65 1.51
C LEU A 51 -18.58 -11.71 0.52
N ALA A 52 -19.35 -11.98 -0.52
CA ALA A 52 -19.00 -12.96 -1.56
C ALA A 52 -17.71 -12.55 -2.28
N SER A 53 -17.57 -11.26 -2.60
CA SER A 53 -16.35 -10.69 -3.18
C SER A 53 -15.16 -10.90 -2.26
N GLY A 54 -15.25 -10.48 -1.00
CA GLY A 54 -14.16 -10.57 -0.03
C GLY A 54 -13.69 -12.00 0.21
N LEU A 55 -14.64 -12.91 0.53
CA LEU A 55 -14.33 -14.31 0.83
C LEU A 55 -13.71 -15.08 -0.33
N SER A 56 -14.06 -14.71 -1.57
CA SER A 56 -13.51 -15.35 -2.78
C SER A 56 -12.09 -14.91 -3.14
N GLN A 57 -11.61 -13.74 -2.64
CA GLN A 57 -10.31 -13.18 -3.01
C GLN A 57 -9.11 -14.10 -2.70
N PRO A 58 -8.99 -14.74 -1.51
CA PRO A 58 -7.86 -15.61 -1.23
C PRO A 58 -7.80 -16.85 -2.14
N VAL A 59 -8.97 -17.41 -2.48
CA VAL A 59 -9.06 -18.57 -3.40
C VAL A 59 -8.60 -18.15 -4.80
N LYS A 60 -9.07 -17.01 -5.29
CA LYS A 60 -8.64 -16.46 -6.58
C LYS A 60 -7.16 -16.08 -6.59
N GLY A 61 -6.64 -15.51 -5.49
CA GLY A 61 -5.22 -15.23 -5.32
C GLY A 61 -4.37 -16.49 -5.46
N ARG A 62 -4.78 -17.58 -4.79
CA ARG A 62 -4.11 -18.88 -4.90
C ARG A 62 -4.17 -19.47 -6.31
N LEU A 63 -5.32 -19.32 -6.98
CA LEU A 63 -5.46 -19.76 -8.37
C LEU A 63 -4.55 -18.94 -9.30
N MET A 64 -4.41 -17.63 -9.06
CA MET A 64 -3.49 -16.77 -9.81
C MET A 64 -2.04 -17.18 -9.63
N ASP A 65 -1.62 -17.50 -8.40
CA ASP A 65 -0.28 -18.01 -8.13
C ASP A 65 0.02 -19.32 -8.87
N ARG A 66 -0.99 -20.15 -9.15
CA ARG A 66 -0.85 -21.43 -9.86
C ARG A 66 -0.97 -21.32 -11.38
N HIS A 67 -1.94 -20.55 -11.87
CA HIS A 67 -2.33 -20.57 -13.28
C HIS A 67 -2.00 -19.27 -14.02
N GLY A 68 -1.56 -18.24 -13.29
CA GLY A 68 -1.29 -16.90 -13.84
C GLY A 68 -2.51 -15.98 -13.81
N GLN A 69 -2.26 -14.68 -13.91
CA GLN A 69 -3.26 -13.64 -13.73
C GLN A 69 -4.39 -13.70 -14.76
N ALA A 70 -4.06 -13.83 -16.06
CA ALA A 70 -5.03 -13.77 -17.14
C ALA A 70 -6.06 -14.90 -17.06
N ARG A 71 -5.60 -16.14 -16.77
CA ARG A 71 -6.46 -17.32 -16.71
C ARG A 71 -7.50 -17.29 -15.59
N VAL A 72 -7.25 -16.51 -14.54
CA VAL A 72 -8.16 -16.39 -13.41
C VAL A 72 -9.03 -15.14 -13.53
N SER A 73 -8.41 -14.00 -13.88
CA SER A 73 -9.14 -12.71 -13.89
C SER A 73 -10.06 -12.55 -15.10
N ALA A 74 -9.73 -13.16 -16.27
CA ALA A 74 -10.58 -13.04 -17.46
C ALA A 74 -11.94 -13.74 -17.28
N PRO A 75 -12.03 -15.03 -16.90
CA PRO A 75 -13.34 -15.64 -16.65
C PRO A 75 -14.06 -14.98 -15.47
N ALA A 76 -13.34 -14.57 -14.44
CA ALA A 76 -13.95 -13.89 -13.30
C ALA A 76 -14.66 -12.60 -13.73
N VAL A 77 -14.00 -11.71 -14.49
CA VAL A 77 -14.64 -10.47 -14.92
C VAL A 77 -15.80 -10.71 -15.90
N LEU A 78 -15.70 -11.71 -16.77
CA LEU A 78 -16.78 -12.03 -17.71
C LEU A 78 -18.04 -12.48 -16.97
N VAL A 79 -17.90 -13.36 -15.99
CA VAL A 79 -19.03 -13.81 -15.15
C VAL A 79 -19.57 -12.66 -14.31
N ASN A 80 -18.70 -11.90 -13.63
CA ASN A 80 -19.11 -10.74 -12.83
C ASN A 80 -19.91 -9.74 -13.67
N ALA A 81 -19.36 -9.33 -14.81
CA ALA A 81 -20.01 -8.35 -15.68
C ALA A 81 -21.30 -8.92 -16.33
N GLY A 82 -21.32 -10.18 -16.71
CA GLY A 82 -22.51 -10.85 -17.21
C GLY A 82 -23.63 -10.89 -16.18
N CYS A 83 -23.32 -11.23 -14.93
CA CYS A 83 -24.28 -11.18 -13.83
C CYS A 83 -24.80 -9.76 -13.60
N LEU A 84 -23.91 -8.74 -13.52
CA LEU A 84 -24.33 -7.36 -13.31
C LEU A 84 -25.18 -6.82 -14.45
N ALA A 85 -24.84 -7.15 -15.70
CA ALA A 85 -25.58 -6.74 -16.89
C ALA A 85 -26.92 -7.51 -17.05
N SER A 86 -27.08 -8.69 -16.45
CA SER A 86 -28.35 -9.44 -16.49
C SER A 86 -29.39 -8.90 -15.50
N LEU A 87 -28.98 -8.18 -14.42
CA LEU A 87 -29.92 -7.66 -13.41
C LEU A 87 -31.00 -6.74 -14.03
N PRO A 88 -30.67 -5.75 -14.87
CA PRO A 88 -31.69 -4.95 -15.56
C PRO A 88 -32.67 -5.76 -16.41
N LEU A 89 -32.22 -6.86 -17.02
CA LEU A 89 -33.07 -7.75 -17.82
C LEU A 89 -34.05 -8.58 -16.97
N ILE A 90 -33.63 -8.95 -15.77
CA ILE A 90 -34.45 -9.64 -14.76
C ILE A 90 -35.49 -8.67 -14.18
N GLY A 91 -35.14 -7.38 -14.08
CA GLY A 91 -35.97 -6.34 -13.47
C GLY A 91 -35.89 -6.33 -11.94
N ALA A 92 -36.01 -5.16 -11.34
CA ALA A 92 -35.96 -4.98 -9.89
C ALA A 92 -37.09 -5.70 -9.14
N GLY A 93 -38.23 -5.95 -9.80
CA GLY A 93 -39.37 -6.74 -9.30
C GLY A 93 -39.25 -8.25 -9.57
N GLY A 94 -38.13 -8.74 -10.11
CA GLY A 94 -37.90 -10.15 -10.38
C GLY A 94 -37.91 -11.00 -9.11
N GLN A 95 -37.94 -12.34 -9.29
CA GLN A 95 -37.95 -13.25 -8.13
C GLN A 95 -36.76 -12.96 -7.20
N PRO A 96 -36.99 -12.69 -5.89
CA PRO A 96 -35.92 -12.33 -4.96
C PRO A 96 -34.80 -13.36 -4.86
N THR A 97 -35.12 -14.64 -4.98
CA THR A 97 -34.15 -15.75 -4.98
C THR A 97 -33.20 -15.68 -6.18
N VAL A 98 -33.74 -15.38 -7.37
CA VAL A 98 -32.94 -15.26 -8.61
C VAL A 98 -32.01 -14.03 -8.50
N VAL A 99 -32.56 -12.88 -8.10
CA VAL A 99 -31.76 -11.65 -7.90
C VAL A 99 -30.66 -11.89 -6.87
N THR A 100 -30.97 -12.52 -5.74
CA THR A 100 -30.00 -12.84 -4.70
C THR A 100 -28.89 -13.77 -5.21
N ALA A 101 -29.26 -14.81 -5.95
CA ALA A 101 -28.29 -15.74 -6.54
C ALA A 101 -27.36 -15.02 -7.53
N VAL A 102 -27.91 -14.22 -8.45
CA VAL A 102 -27.13 -13.48 -9.45
C VAL A 102 -26.17 -12.49 -8.78
N VAL A 103 -26.62 -11.74 -7.77
CA VAL A 103 -25.77 -10.80 -7.03
C VAL A 103 -24.68 -11.55 -6.25
N GLY A 104 -25.00 -12.68 -5.63
CA GLY A 104 -24.03 -13.53 -4.94
C GLY A 104 -22.96 -14.07 -5.91
N PHE A 105 -23.37 -14.55 -7.09
CA PHE A 105 -22.42 -14.97 -8.15
C PHE A 105 -21.58 -13.80 -8.65
N ALA A 106 -22.17 -12.64 -8.90
CA ALA A 106 -21.43 -11.44 -9.27
C ALA A 106 -20.33 -11.13 -8.25
N GLY A 107 -20.65 -11.17 -6.94
CA GLY A 107 -19.68 -10.99 -5.87
C GLY A 107 -18.58 -12.05 -5.87
N LEU A 108 -18.94 -13.33 -5.95
CA LEU A 108 -17.98 -14.43 -6.00
C LEU A 108 -16.98 -14.32 -7.14
N PHE A 109 -17.38 -13.77 -8.28
CA PHE A 109 -16.55 -13.65 -9.47
C PHE A 109 -15.96 -12.26 -9.69
N THR A 110 -15.94 -11.39 -8.66
CA THR A 110 -15.19 -10.11 -8.71
C THR A 110 -13.72 -10.35 -9.02
N PRO A 111 -13.14 -9.73 -10.07
CA PRO A 111 -11.76 -10.00 -10.46
C PRO A 111 -10.76 -9.53 -9.38
N PRO A 112 -9.70 -10.32 -9.07
CA PRO A 112 -8.72 -10.02 -8.02
C PRO A 112 -7.63 -9.04 -8.51
N LEU A 113 -8.03 -7.88 -9.03
CA LEU A 113 -7.13 -6.92 -9.69
C LEU A 113 -6.13 -6.29 -8.75
N GLU A 114 -6.50 -6.04 -7.49
CA GLU A 114 -5.60 -5.42 -6.50
C GLU A 114 -4.44 -6.35 -6.16
N ALA A 115 -4.73 -7.58 -5.77
CA ALA A 115 -3.72 -8.58 -5.46
C ALA A 115 -2.83 -8.88 -6.68
N GLY A 116 -3.44 -8.96 -7.86
CA GLY A 116 -2.75 -9.18 -9.13
C GLY A 116 -1.81 -8.04 -9.51
N LEU A 117 -2.23 -6.78 -9.39
CA LEU A 117 -1.38 -5.62 -9.65
C LEU A 117 -0.17 -5.59 -8.72
N ARG A 118 -0.38 -5.86 -7.42
CA ARG A 118 0.71 -5.88 -6.44
C ARG A 118 1.74 -6.96 -6.74
N ALA A 119 1.29 -8.13 -7.21
CA ALA A 119 2.17 -9.21 -7.63
C ALA A 119 2.99 -8.87 -8.91
N LEU A 120 2.52 -7.94 -9.75
CA LEU A 120 3.23 -7.47 -10.94
C LEU A 120 4.34 -6.45 -10.64
N TRP A 121 4.24 -5.67 -9.56
CA TRP A 121 5.18 -4.59 -9.30
C TRP A 121 6.65 -5.02 -9.23
N PRO A 122 7.03 -6.17 -8.62
CA PRO A 122 8.43 -6.61 -8.61
C PRO A 122 9.04 -6.83 -9.99
N THR A 123 8.24 -7.28 -10.96
CA THR A 123 8.68 -7.52 -12.35
C THR A 123 8.72 -6.24 -13.18
N VAL A 124 7.76 -5.33 -12.97
CA VAL A 124 7.67 -4.06 -13.71
C VAL A 124 8.64 -3.01 -13.18
N LEU A 125 8.86 -3.00 -11.85
CA LEU A 125 9.71 -2.04 -11.14
C LEU A 125 10.70 -2.78 -10.23
N PRO A 126 11.89 -3.17 -10.75
CA PRO A 126 12.93 -3.80 -9.94
C PRO A 126 13.47 -2.89 -8.83
N ASP A 127 13.48 -1.56 -9.06
CA ASP A 127 13.90 -0.56 -8.07
C ASP A 127 12.90 -0.46 -6.92
N LEU A 128 13.36 -0.76 -5.71
CA LEU A 128 12.57 -0.72 -4.47
C LEU A 128 12.00 0.68 -4.17
N GLY A 129 12.74 1.75 -4.49
CA GLY A 129 12.29 3.13 -4.27
C GLY A 129 11.07 3.46 -5.13
N ARG A 130 11.15 3.18 -6.44
CA ARG A 130 10.05 3.40 -7.38
C ARG A 130 8.84 2.53 -7.08
N ARG A 131 9.07 1.27 -6.68
CA ARG A 131 8.01 0.34 -6.30
C ARG A 131 7.22 0.86 -5.11
N ARG A 132 7.89 1.37 -4.05
CA ARG A 132 7.23 1.97 -2.87
C ARG A 132 6.33 3.13 -3.25
N VAL A 133 6.80 4.02 -4.13
CA VAL A 133 6.01 5.18 -4.60
C VAL A 133 4.74 4.73 -5.30
N VAL A 134 4.85 3.77 -6.23
CA VAL A 134 3.70 3.29 -7.01
C VAL A 134 2.72 2.52 -6.13
N GLN A 135 3.20 1.71 -5.18
CA GLN A 135 2.34 1.02 -4.21
C GLN A 135 1.63 1.99 -3.26
N ALA A 136 2.30 3.05 -2.83
CA ALA A 136 1.67 4.10 -2.02
C ALA A 136 0.59 4.86 -2.81
N LEU A 137 0.84 5.17 -4.08
CA LEU A 137 -0.14 5.79 -4.97
C LEU A 137 -1.34 4.86 -5.21
N ASP A 138 -1.11 3.57 -5.47
CA ASP A 138 -2.18 2.58 -5.65
C ASP A 138 -3.07 2.49 -4.40
N THR A 139 -2.45 2.38 -3.22
CA THR A 139 -3.20 2.32 -1.96
C THR A 139 -3.91 3.65 -1.65
N GLY A 140 -3.25 4.79 -1.89
CA GLY A 140 -3.86 6.12 -1.68
C GLY A 140 -5.03 6.39 -2.62
N SER A 141 -4.95 5.93 -3.88
CA SER A 141 -6.03 6.07 -4.86
C SER A 141 -7.28 5.27 -4.52
N GLN A 142 -7.20 4.29 -3.61
CA GLN A 142 -8.37 3.57 -3.09
C GLN A 142 -9.42 4.52 -2.51
N GLY A 143 -8.99 5.55 -1.78
CA GLY A 143 -9.90 6.57 -1.24
C GLY A 143 -10.69 7.29 -2.33
N LEU A 144 -10.07 7.57 -3.47
CA LEU A 144 -10.75 8.19 -4.62
C LEU A 144 -11.83 7.27 -5.20
N LEU A 145 -11.60 5.95 -5.25
CA LEU A 145 -12.60 5.00 -5.76
C LEU A 145 -13.85 4.99 -4.88
N TYR A 146 -13.69 5.09 -3.55
CA TYR A 146 -14.82 5.16 -2.61
C TYR A 146 -15.58 6.48 -2.64
N ILE A 147 -15.01 7.55 -3.20
CA ILE A 147 -15.69 8.82 -3.43
C ILE A 147 -16.33 8.81 -4.82
N VAL A 148 -15.54 8.54 -5.85
CA VAL A 148 -15.96 8.64 -7.26
C VAL A 148 -17.00 7.57 -7.61
N GLY A 149 -16.84 6.34 -7.10
CA GLY A 149 -17.72 5.22 -7.43
C GLY A 149 -19.18 5.45 -7.05
N PRO A 150 -19.49 5.75 -5.77
CA PRO A 150 -20.87 6.07 -5.36
C PRO A 150 -21.46 7.29 -6.08
N LEU A 151 -20.66 8.35 -6.27
CA LEU A 151 -21.11 9.55 -6.99
C LEU A 151 -21.45 9.23 -8.45
N LEU A 152 -20.60 8.46 -9.12
CA LEU A 152 -20.82 8.03 -10.50
C LEU A 152 -22.06 7.14 -10.61
N ALA A 153 -22.22 6.18 -9.70
CA ALA A 153 -23.39 5.31 -9.67
C ALA A 153 -24.68 6.11 -9.44
N SER A 154 -24.66 7.06 -8.51
CA SER A 154 -25.81 7.93 -8.24
C SER A 154 -26.14 8.85 -9.42
N TRP A 155 -25.13 9.46 -10.02
CA TRP A 155 -25.30 10.30 -11.21
C TRP A 155 -25.89 9.52 -12.39
N LEU A 156 -25.36 8.34 -12.67
CA LEU A 156 -25.89 7.49 -13.73
C LEU A 156 -27.34 7.10 -13.46
N ALA A 157 -27.66 6.70 -12.24
CA ALA A 157 -29.01 6.28 -11.88
C ALA A 157 -30.02 7.45 -11.99
N THR A 158 -29.61 8.68 -11.65
CA THR A 158 -30.49 9.86 -11.75
C THR A 158 -30.61 10.40 -13.18
N ALA A 159 -29.53 10.40 -13.95
CA ALA A 159 -29.51 10.96 -15.31
C ALA A 159 -30.04 10.00 -16.39
N HIS A 160 -29.80 8.68 -16.22
CA HIS A 160 -30.09 7.68 -17.26
C HIS A 160 -30.89 6.47 -16.74
N GLY A 161 -31.40 6.56 -15.52
CA GLY A 161 -32.14 5.48 -14.88
C GLY A 161 -31.26 4.48 -14.10
N PRO A 162 -31.85 3.75 -13.13
CA PRO A 162 -31.10 2.85 -12.22
C PRO A 162 -30.33 1.72 -12.93
N ASP A 163 -30.86 1.23 -14.05
CA ASP A 163 -30.26 0.16 -14.87
C ASP A 163 -28.91 0.59 -15.46
N SER A 164 -28.77 1.88 -15.78
CA SER A 164 -27.55 2.43 -16.36
C SER A 164 -26.36 2.36 -15.39
N ALA A 165 -26.60 2.46 -14.09
CA ALA A 165 -25.57 2.32 -13.08
C ALA A 165 -24.97 0.91 -13.06
N LEU A 166 -25.80 -0.14 -13.17
CA LEU A 166 -25.34 -1.53 -13.18
C LEU A 166 -24.64 -1.91 -14.48
N THR A 167 -25.19 -1.49 -15.63
CA THR A 167 -24.60 -1.78 -16.96
C THR A 167 -23.27 -1.07 -17.15
N THR A 168 -23.16 0.21 -16.75
CA THR A 168 -21.90 0.95 -16.80
C THR A 168 -20.88 0.33 -15.84
N THR A 169 -21.31 -0.10 -14.66
CA THR A 169 -20.43 -0.80 -13.70
C THR A 169 -19.84 -2.07 -14.32
N ALA A 170 -20.68 -2.89 -14.99
CA ALA A 170 -20.23 -4.08 -15.71
C ALA A 170 -19.21 -3.72 -16.81
N ALA A 171 -19.50 -2.70 -17.61
CA ALA A 171 -18.62 -2.24 -18.68
C ALA A 171 -17.25 -1.75 -18.17
N LEU A 172 -17.23 -0.94 -17.09
CA LEU A 172 -15.99 -0.45 -16.46
C LEU A 172 -15.14 -1.60 -15.91
N GLY A 173 -15.77 -2.61 -15.31
CA GLY A 173 -15.10 -3.83 -14.85
C GLY A 173 -14.42 -4.57 -16.00
N LEU A 174 -15.13 -4.78 -17.11
CA LEU A 174 -14.59 -5.42 -18.32
C LEU A 174 -13.43 -4.61 -18.92
N VAL A 175 -13.66 -3.32 -19.19
CA VAL A 175 -12.65 -2.45 -19.81
C VAL A 175 -11.40 -2.36 -18.96
N GLY A 176 -11.53 -2.07 -17.65
CA GLY A 176 -10.40 -1.95 -16.76
C GLY A 176 -9.61 -3.26 -16.65
N THR A 177 -10.29 -4.38 -16.51
CA THR A 177 -9.64 -5.70 -16.48
C THR A 177 -8.97 -6.02 -17.82
N ALA A 178 -9.60 -5.76 -18.94
CA ALA A 178 -9.03 -5.98 -20.28
C ALA A 178 -7.75 -5.14 -20.48
N VAL A 179 -7.72 -3.87 -20.06
CA VAL A 179 -6.54 -3.00 -20.11
C VAL A 179 -5.37 -3.60 -19.32
N VAL A 180 -5.64 -4.19 -18.15
CA VAL A 180 -4.61 -4.86 -17.34
C VAL A 180 -4.15 -6.15 -18.03
N LEU A 181 -5.05 -7.04 -18.39
CA LEU A 181 -4.74 -8.38 -18.91
C LEU A 181 -4.08 -8.38 -20.29
N THR A 182 -4.36 -7.37 -21.11
CA THR A 182 -3.73 -7.19 -22.43
C THR A 182 -2.37 -6.48 -22.34
N SER A 183 -1.90 -6.13 -21.13
CA SER A 183 -0.55 -5.58 -20.92
C SER A 183 0.50 -6.69 -20.99
N ALA A 184 1.65 -6.41 -21.64
CA ALA A 184 2.75 -7.37 -21.74
C ALA A 184 3.23 -7.91 -20.38
N PRO A 185 3.37 -7.06 -19.32
CA PRO A 185 3.75 -7.57 -18.00
C PRO A 185 2.76 -8.57 -17.41
N SER A 186 1.44 -8.34 -17.59
CA SER A 186 0.40 -9.25 -17.09
C SER A 186 0.40 -10.60 -17.83
N GLN A 187 0.62 -10.57 -19.14
CA GLN A 187 0.68 -11.79 -19.97
C GLN A 187 1.93 -12.62 -19.69
N ALA A 188 3.07 -11.95 -19.48
CA ALA A 188 4.35 -12.60 -19.20
C ALA A 188 4.46 -13.08 -17.74
N TRP A 189 3.60 -12.57 -16.84
CA TRP A 189 3.72 -12.87 -15.42
C TRP A 189 3.45 -14.34 -15.11
N ARG A 190 4.40 -14.95 -14.39
CA ARG A 190 4.28 -16.28 -13.80
C ARG A 190 4.72 -16.17 -12.35
N SER A 191 4.07 -16.91 -11.48
CA SER A 191 4.53 -17.01 -10.10
C SER A 191 5.90 -17.72 -10.05
N PRO A 192 6.84 -17.29 -9.21
CA PRO A 192 8.15 -17.97 -9.05
C PRO A 192 8.05 -19.47 -8.70
N ALA A 193 6.86 -19.94 -8.34
CA ALA A 193 6.62 -21.35 -8.04
C ALA A 193 6.42 -22.24 -9.27
N ALA A 194 6.20 -21.68 -10.46
CA ALA A 194 5.98 -22.48 -11.68
C ALA A 194 7.25 -23.23 -12.12
N ASP A 195 8.43 -22.82 -11.66
CA ASP A 195 9.73 -23.38 -12.05
C ASP A 195 10.25 -24.49 -11.10
N GLY A 196 9.36 -25.32 -10.55
CA GLY A 196 9.75 -26.62 -9.96
C GLY A 196 10.05 -26.65 -8.47
N ALA A 197 9.96 -25.56 -7.73
CA ALA A 197 9.99 -25.61 -6.27
C ALA A 197 8.55 -25.61 -5.72
N ALA A 198 7.86 -26.74 -5.81
CA ALA A 198 6.64 -27.01 -5.07
C ALA A 198 6.97 -27.04 -3.56
N GLY A 199 7.35 -25.89 -3.02
CA GLY A 199 7.49 -25.69 -1.60
C GLY A 199 6.09 -25.73 -0.98
N SER A 200 5.71 -26.84 -0.38
CA SER A 200 4.52 -27.06 0.42
C SER A 200 4.54 -26.26 1.73
N GLY A 201 5.10 -25.04 1.69
CA GLY A 201 5.12 -24.16 2.85
C GLY A 201 3.69 -23.74 3.24
N ARG A 202 3.32 -23.96 4.51
CA ARG A 202 2.06 -23.43 5.07
C ARG A 202 2.08 -21.91 4.91
N LEU A 203 1.10 -21.35 4.22
CA LEU A 203 0.97 -19.89 4.09
C LEU A 203 0.78 -19.25 5.47
N MET A 204 -0.09 -19.82 6.29
CA MET A 204 -0.46 -19.27 7.59
C MET A 204 0.64 -19.54 8.63
N SER A 205 1.71 -18.73 8.55
CA SER A 205 2.67 -18.61 9.66
C SER A 205 2.07 -17.76 10.79
N THR A 206 2.56 -17.96 12.02
CA THR A 206 2.13 -17.15 13.18
C THR A 206 2.27 -15.65 12.92
N GLY A 207 3.36 -15.24 12.26
CA GLY A 207 3.57 -13.83 11.89
C GLY A 207 2.52 -13.29 10.92
N LEU A 208 2.12 -14.07 9.89
CA LEU A 208 1.07 -13.66 8.96
C LEU A 208 -0.30 -13.61 9.61
N ILE A 209 -0.65 -14.58 10.47
CA ILE A 209 -1.92 -14.56 11.21
C ILE A 209 -1.99 -13.31 12.08
N GLN A 210 -0.94 -13.01 12.84
CA GLN A 210 -0.87 -11.81 13.69
C GLN A 210 -0.95 -10.52 12.87
N LEU A 211 -0.28 -10.46 11.72
CA LEU A 211 -0.38 -9.34 10.79
C LEU A 211 -1.81 -9.13 10.31
N PHE A 212 -2.46 -10.17 9.83
CA PHE A 212 -3.84 -10.10 9.30
C PHE A 212 -4.84 -9.71 10.40
N THR A 213 -4.69 -10.24 11.61
CA THR A 213 -5.54 -9.86 12.76
C THR A 213 -5.34 -8.39 13.15
N ALA A 214 -4.10 -7.90 13.13
CA ALA A 214 -3.82 -6.48 13.38
C ALA A 214 -4.42 -5.57 12.31
N LEU A 215 -4.31 -5.97 11.03
CA LEU A 215 -4.91 -5.21 9.93
C LEU A 215 -6.44 -5.23 9.95
N ALA A 216 -7.06 -6.30 10.47
CA ALA A 216 -8.48 -6.30 10.76
C ALA A 216 -8.85 -5.23 11.82
N GLY A 217 -8.02 -5.02 12.85
CA GLY A 217 -8.20 -3.91 13.80
C GLY A 217 -8.11 -2.53 13.14
N THR A 218 -7.21 -2.37 12.18
CA THR A 218 -7.11 -1.14 11.37
C THR A 218 -8.36 -0.93 10.51
N GLY A 219 -8.85 -1.99 9.87
CA GLY A 219 -10.12 -1.97 9.12
C GLY A 219 -11.30 -1.64 10.02
N PHE A 220 -11.36 -2.23 11.22
CA PHE A 220 -12.39 -1.97 12.24
C PHE A 220 -12.48 -0.47 12.56
N ALA A 221 -11.34 0.19 12.80
CA ALA A 221 -11.29 1.62 13.06
C ALA A 221 -11.93 2.43 11.91
N PHE A 222 -11.64 2.06 10.66
CA PHE A 222 -12.23 2.71 9.49
C PHE A 222 -13.74 2.46 9.37
N GLY A 223 -14.21 1.25 9.63
CA GLY A 223 -15.65 0.91 9.63
C GLY A 223 -16.43 1.66 10.70
N ALA A 224 -15.90 1.69 11.91
CA ALA A 224 -16.52 2.41 13.04
C ALA A 224 -16.58 3.94 12.79
N MET A 225 -15.54 4.51 12.19
CA MET A 225 -15.50 5.92 11.81
C MET A 225 -16.64 6.30 10.85
N ASN A 226 -16.96 5.47 9.88
CA ASN A 226 -18.05 5.75 8.94
C ASN A 226 -19.41 5.87 9.66
N VAL A 227 -19.68 5.02 10.66
CA VAL A 227 -20.92 5.08 11.45
C VAL A 227 -20.90 6.28 12.40
N TRP A 228 -19.75 6.58 13.02
CA TRP A 228 -19.60 7.79 13.83
C TRP A 228 -19.86 9.06 13.01
N ALA A 229 -19.34 9.12 11.77
CA ALA A 229 -19.61 10.24 10.85
C ALA A 229 -21.09 10.41 10.54
N ALA A 230 -21.82 9.30 10.33
CA ALA A 230 -23.27 9.34 10.13
C ALA A 230 -24.01 9.77 11.40
N GLY A 231 -23.57 9.31 12.58
CA GLY A 231 -24.13 9.75 13.88
C GLY A 231 -23.93 11.24 14.12
N MET A 232 -22.72 11.76 13.84
CA MET A 232 -22.40 13.20 13.91
C MET A 232 -23.30 14.01 12.97
N ALA A 233 -23.49 13.54 11.73
CA ALA A 233 -24.39 14.18 10.77
C ALA A 233 -25.83 14.27 11.28
N GLY A 234 -26.34 13.19 11.89
CA GLY A 234 -27.69 13.12 12.44
C GLY A 234 -27.89 14.05 13.64
N THR A 235 -26.96 14.08 14.59
CA THR A 235 -27.08 14.88 15.82
C THR A 235 -27.03 16.41 15.56
N HIS A 236 -26.32 16.85 14.51
CA HIS A 236 -26.17 18.24 14.16
C HIS A 236 -27.09 18.70 13.02
N GLY A 237 -27.94 17.82 12.46
CA GLY A 237 -28.78 18.14 11.31
C GLY A 237 -28.00 18.43 10.02
N LEU A 238 -26.74 18.02 9.94
CA LEU A 238 -25.81 18.27 8.83
C LEU A 238 -25.60 17.02 7.99
N ALA A 239 -26.57 16.61 7.20
CA ALA A 239 -26.54 15.38 6.40
C ALA A 239 -25.25 15.20 5.57
N MET A 240 -24.65 16.30 5.08
CA MET A 240 -23.40 16.29 4.33
C MET A 240 -22.19 15.70 5.10
N PHE A 241 -22.18 15.77 6.44
CA PHE A 241 -21.05 15.30 7.25
C PHE A 241 -20.87 13.80 7.21
N SER A 242 -21.93 13.03 6.90
CA SER A 242 -21.83 11.59 6.64
C SER A 242 -20.89 11.26 5.48
N GLY A 243 -20.74 12.18 4.52
CA GLY A 243 -19.80 12.06 3.39
C GLY A 243 -18.50 12.86 3.56
N VAL A 244 -18.59 14.06 4.16
CA VAL A 244 -17.44 14.98 4.31
C VAL A 244 -16.37 14.39 5.23
N LEU A 245 -16.73 13.73 6.34
CA LEU A 245 -15.77 13.15 7.27
C LEU A 245 -15.01 11.95 6.63
N PRO A 246 -15.66 10.98 5.98
CA PRO A 246 -14.95 9.97 5.21
C PRO A 246 -14.08 10.53 4.07
N ALA A 247 -14.54 11.62 3.43
CA ALA A 247 -13.76 12.30 2.40
C ALA A 247 -12.51 12.97 2.99
N ALA A 248 -12.61 13.60 4.17
CA ALA A 248 -11.47 14.16 4.90
C ALA A 248 -10.44 13.08 5.27
N PHE A 249 -10.90 11.93 5.78
CA PHE A 249 -10.04 10.77 6.03
C PHE A 249 -9.35 10.29 4.76
N SER A 250 -10.07 10.17 3.65
CA SER A 250 -9.53 9.75 2.35
C SER A 250 -8.51 10.76 1.80
N THR A 251 -8.76 12.05 1.98
CA THR A 251 -7.81 13.12 1.63
C THR A 251 -6.54 13.01 2.46
N GLY A 252 -6.66 12.81 3.78
CA GLY A 252 -5.53 12.50 4.66
C GLY A 252 -4.74 11.29 4.17
N SER A 253 -5.42 10.22 3.80
CA SER A 253 -4.83 8.98 3.29
C SER A 253 -4.02 9.20 1.99
N LEU A 254 -4.55 9.98 1.08
CA LEU A 254 -3.87 10.37 -0.15
C LEU A 254 -2.63 11.25 0.13
N LEU A 255 -2.76 12.26 0.99
CA LEU A 255 -1.64 13.11 1.41
C LEU A 255 -0.54 12.30 2.11
N GLY A 256 -0.92 11.39 3.00
CA GLY A 256 0.00 10.47 3.68
C GLY A 256 0.78 9.63 2.68
N SER A 257 0.12 9.09 1.64
CA SER A 257 0.77 8.31 0.58
C SER A 257 1.78 9.13 -0.22
N LEU A 258 1.46 10.38 -0.55
CA LEU A 258 2.35 11.29 -1.27
C LEU A 258 3.58 11.68 -0.44
N ILE A 259 3.39 11.95 0.86
CA ILE A 259 4.50 12.25 1.78
C ILE A 259 5.40 11.02 1.94
N TYR A 260 4.81 9.84 2.07
CA TYR A 260 5.55 8.58 2.18
C TYR A 260 6.38 8.30 0.93
N ALA A 261 5.82 8.56 -0.26
CA ALA A 261 6.49 8.39 -1.53
C ALA A 261 7.78 9.23 -1.69
N ARG A 262 7.86 10.39 -1.00
CA ARG A 262 8.99 11.33 -1.10
C ARG A 262 10.08 11.09 -0.08
N ARG A 263 9.82 10.37 1.01
CA ARG A 263 10.80 10.16 2.11
C ARG A 263 11.13 8.69 2.27
N ALA A 264 12.41 8.34 2.03
CA ALA A 264 12.94 7.05 2.44
C ALA A 264 12.94 6.99 3.98
N ARG A 265 12.28 6.00 4.56
CA ARG A 265 12.30 5.78 6.01
C ARG A 265 13.28 4.67 6.36
N PRO A 266 14.17 4.89 7.32
CA PRO A 266 15.05 3.83 7.83
C PRO A 266 14.23 2.80 8.62
N GLY A 267 14.71 1.56 8.68
CA GLY A 267 14.13 0.50 9.49
C GLY A 267 13.49 -0.63 8.70
N THR A 268 13.17 -1.70 9.41
CA THR A 268 12.51 -2.88 8.84
C THR A 268 11.02 -2.60 8.56
N PRO A 269 10.38 -3.32 7.63
CA PRO A 269 8.94 -3.18 7.39
C PRO A 269 8.10 -3.33 8.68
N ALA A 270 8.47 -4.27 9.56
CA ALA A 270 7.82 -4.46 10.84
C ALA A 270 7.91 -3.22 11.76
N THR A 271 9.09 -2.59 11.85
CA THR A 271 9.27 -1.37 12.66
C THR A 271 8.44 -0.22 12.08
N GLN A 272 8.45 -0.05 10.76
CA GLN A 272 7.65 0.98 10.08
C GLN A 272 6.15 0.75 10.30
N LEU A 273 5.70 -0.51 10.27
CA LEU A 273 4.31 -0.89 10.52
C LEU A 273 3.88 -0.54 11.95
N ILE A 274 4.68 -0.90 12.97
CA ILE A 274 4.40 -0.58 14.37
C ILE A 274 4.36 0.94 14.59
N THR A 275 5.34 1.68 14.06
CA THR A 275 5.40 3.14 14.21
C THR A 275 4.20 3.82 13.55
N THR A 276 3.83 3.40 12.33
CA THR A 276 2.66 3.97 11.65
C THR A 276 1.36 3.63 12.34
N SER A 277 1.24 2.44 12.95
CA SER A 277 0.07 2.06 13.76
C SER A 277 -0.03 2.85 15.06
N ALA A 278 1.11 3.17 15.70
CA ALA A 278 1.12 4.07 16.87
C ALA A 278 0.67 5.49 16.51
N LEU A 279 1.15 6.02 15.38
CA LEU A 279 0.72 7.33 14.88
C LEU A 279 -0.75 7.34 14.45
N PHE A 280 -1.24 6.23 13.91
CA PHE A 280 -2.66 6.06 13.58
C PHE A 280 -3.53 6.09 14.81
N LEU A 281 -3.13 5.38 15.88
CA LEU A 281 -3.82 5.43 17.17
C LEU A 281 -3.83 6.85 17.75
N LEU A 282 -2.67 7.52 17.78
CA LEU A 282 -2.56 8.91 18.24
C LEU A 282 -3.44 9.86 17.40
N GLY A 283 -3.57 9.61 16.11
CA GLY A 283 -4.44 10.38 15.22
C GLY A 283 -5.93 10.30 15.59
N TRP A 284 -6.37 9.21 16.23
CA TRP A 284 -7.76 9.06 16.70
C TRP A 284 -8.02 9.73 18.05
N MET A 285 -7.00 10.05 18.85
CA MET A 285 -7.19 10.61 20.19
C MET A 285 -7.99 11.93 20.21
N PRO A 286 -7.78 12.88 19.26
CA PRO A 286 -8.56 14.12 19.25
C PRO A 286 -10.07 13.92 19.08
N LEU A 287 -10.52 12.81 18.45
CA LEU A 287 -11.96 12.56 18.32
C LEU A 287 -12.64 12.25 19.65
N LEU A 288 -11.89 11.80 20.66
CA LEU A 288 -12.41 11.52 21.99
C LEU A 288 -12.86 12.78 22.73
N THR A 289 -12.39 13.95 22.33
CA THR A 289 -12.82 15.26 22.89
C THR A 289 -14.19 15.69 22.37
N GLN A 290 -14.81 14.91 21.47
CA GLN A 290 -16.09 15.21 20.83
C GLN A 290 -16.09 16.61 20.17
N PRO A 291 -15.22 16.82 19.17
CA PRO A 291 -15.06 18.10 18.53
C PRO A 291 -16.36 18.54 17.84
N ASP A 292 -16.52 19.84 17.67
CA ASP A 292 -17.56 20.39 16.81
C ASP A 292 -17.38 19.90 15.34
N PRO A 293 -18.43 19.95 14.51
CA PRO A 293 -18.38 19.44 13.15
C PRO A 293 -17.23 19.96 12.29
N SER A 294 -16.85 21.23 12.45
CA SER A 294 -15.76 21.83 11.66
C SER A 294 -14.39 21.30 12.05
N THR A 295 -14.09 21.16 13.32
CA THR A 295 -12.83 20.57 13.81
C THR A 295 -12.78 19.05 13.61
N ALA A 296 -13.92 18.38 13.60
CA ALA A 296 -14.03 16.95 13.29
C ALA A 296 -13.48 16.63 11.88
N ILE A 297 -13.62 17.53 10.90
CA ILE A 297 -13.04 17.36 9.56
C ILE A 297 -11.52 17.21 9.65
N VAL A 298 -10.86 18.14 10.34
CA VAL A 298 -9.40 18.14 10.49
C VAL A 298 -8.95 16.92 11.28
N PHE A 299 -9.61 16.63 12.41
CA PHE A 299 -9.26 15.51 13.28
C PHE A 299 -9.47 14.15 12.60
N THR A 300 -10.42 14.04 11.67
CA THR A 300 -10.61 12.81 10.88
C THR A 300 -9.56 12.66 9.78
N ALA A 301 -9.04 13.76 9.22
CA ALA A 301 -7.98 13.70 8.23
C ALA A 301 -6.63 13.20 8.81
N ILE A 302 -6.36 13.46 10.11
CA ILE A 302 -5.09 13.08 10.76
C ILE A 302 -4.87 11.56 10.76
N PRO A 303 -5.76 10.71 11.27
CA PRO A 303 -5.57 9.26 11.18
C PRO A 303 -5.54 8.76 9.73
N GLY A 304 -6.27 9.42 8.81
CA GLY A 304 -6.18 9.14 7.38
C GLY A 304 -4.74 9.16 6.86
N LEU A 305 -3.90 10.12 7.26
CA LEU A 305 -2.49 10.20 6.87
C LEU A 305 -1.72 8.88 7.10
N PHE A 306 -2.07 8.14 8.13
CA PHE A 306 -1.35 6.93 8.55
C PHE A 306 -2.00 5.64 8.04
N PHE A 307 -3.28 5.66 7.69
CA PHE A 307 -4.02 4.48 7.23
C PHE A 307 -3.37 3.83 6.00
N THR A 308 -3.12 4.60 4.95
CA THR A 308 -2.45 4.10 3.74
C THR A 308 -1.05 3.58 4.03
N LEU A 309 -0.33 4.21 4.97
CA LEU A 309 1.00 3.78 5.35
C LEU A 309 0.99 2.42 6.04
N ILE A 310 -0.01 2.16 6.90
CA ILE A 310 -0.18 0.86 7.56
C ILE A 310 -0.42 -0.22 6.51
N ILE A 311 -1.34 0.02 5.59
CA ILE A 311 -1.67 -0.93 4.52
C ILE A 311 -0.44 -1.20 3.63
N THR A 312 0.29 -0.16 3.22
CA THR A 312 1.50 -0.28 2.39
C THR A 312 2.61 -1.05 3.12
N ASN A 313 2.86 -0.74 4.40
CA ASN A 313 3.83 -1.48 5.21
C ASN A 313 3.37 -2.91 5.52
N GLY A 314 2.06 -3.14 5.63
CA GLY A 314 1.45 -4.46 5.72
C GLY A 314 1.80 -5.32 4.49
N PHE A 315 1.65 -4.78 3.28
CA PHE A 315 2.05 -5.48 2.04
C PHE A 315 3.55 -5.77 2.00
N HIS A 316 4.40 -4.80 2.41
CA HIS A 316 5.84 -5.03 2.49
C HIS A 316 6.22 -6.10 3.53
N THR A 317 5.46 -6.19 4.63
CA THR A 317 5.66 -7.25 5.63
C THR A 317 5.24 -8.60 5.07
N VAL A 318 4.16 -8.66 4.27
CA VAL A 318 3.77 -9.88 3.53
C VAL A 318 4.88 -10.31 2.56
N ASP A 319 5.52 -9.38 1.83
CA ASP A 319 6.64 -9.69 0.92
C ASP A 319 7.79 -10.43 1.64
N VAL A 320 8.00 -10.12 2.92
CA VAL A 320 9.05 -10.73 3.74
C VAL A 320 8.63 -12.07 4.33
N LEU A 321 7.36 -12.23 4.72
CA LEU A 321 6.86 -13.38 5.48
C LEU A 321 6.24 -14.47 4.60
N ALA A 322 5.64 -14.11 3.46
CA ALA A 322 4.94 -15.06 2.61
C ALA A 322 5.91 -15.89 1.76
N PRO A 323 5.62 -17.18 1.56
CA PRO A 323 6.34 -18.00 0.58
C PRO A 323 6.22 -17.37 -0.83
N PRO A 324 7.30 -17.31 -1.63
CA PRO A 324 7.25 -16.72 -2.98
C PRO A 324 6.21 -17.35 -3.89
N SER A 325 5.85 -18.61 -3.64
CA SER A 325 4.84 -19.37 -4.40
C SER A 325 3.39 -19.04 -4.05
N ARG A 326 3.13 -18.24 -3.01
CA ARG A 326 1.78 -17.95 -2.49
C ARG A 326 1.61 -16.46 -2.13
N THR A 327 2.38 -15.59 -2.75
CA THR A 327 2.40 -14.16 -2.43
C THR A 327 1.07 -13.48 -2.78
N THR A 328 0.47 -13.83 -3.94
CA THR A 328 -0.82 -13.25 -4.36
C THR A 328 -1.95 -13.69 -3.43
N GLU A 329 -1.94 -14.95 -2.99
CA GLU A 329 -2.87 -15.43 -1.98
C GLU A 329 -2.71 -14.67 -0.65
N ALA A 330 -1.47 -14.41 -0.22
CA ALA A 330 -1.20 -13.65 1.00
C ALA A 330 -1.68 -12.19 0.91
N TYR A 331 -1.53 -11.55 -0.25
CA TYR A 331 -2.08 -10.22 -0.49
C TYR A 331 -3.61 -10.21 -0.42
N ALA A 332 -4.26 -11.24 -0.98
CA ALA A 332 -5.70 -11.36 -0.94
C ALA A 332 -6.22 -11.57 0.51
N TRP A 333 -5.49 -12.34 1.33
CA TRP A 333 -5.80 -12.48 2.76
C TRP A 333 -5.65 -11.16 3.52
N LEU A 334 -4.64 -10.34 3.18
CA LEU A 334 -4.47 -9.00 3.76
C LEU A 334 -5.69 -8.12 3.46
N ILE A 335 -6.10 -8.06 2.19
CA ILE A 335 -7.26 -7.26 1.75
C ILE A 335 -8.54 -7.75 2.45
N LEU A 336 -8.74 -9.07 2.51
CA LEU A 336 -9.88 -9.67 3.20
C LEU A 336 -9.89 -9.30 4.69
N SER A 337 -8.74 -9.33 5.37
CA SER A 337 -8.66 -9.02 6.79
C SER A 337 -9.05 -7.57 7.11
N VAL A 338 -8.60 -6.61 6.29
CA VAL A 338 -9.02 -5.21 6.42
C VAL A 338 -10.52 -5.07 6.17
N GLY A 339 -11.05 -5.70 5.12
CA GLY A 339 -12.48 -5.65 4.79
C GLY A 339 -13.38 -6.28 5.84
N THR A 340 -12.99 -7.43 6.40
CA THR A 340 -13.74 -8.09 7.50
C THR A 340 -13.69 -7.26 8.77
N GLY A 341 -12.55 -6.66 9.08
CA GLY A 341 -12.42 -5.72 10.18
C GLY A 341 -13.34 -4.52 10.00
N GLN A 342 -13.37 -3.93 8.80
CA GLN A 342 -14.26 -2.81 8.46
C GLN A 342 -15.74 -3.19 8.67
N ALA A 343 -16.16 -4.34 8.17
CA ALA A 343 -17.52 -4.82 8.35
C ALA A 343 -17.88 -5.01 9.84
N ALA A 344 -16.97 -5.60 10.63
CA ALA A 344 -17.15 -5.78 12.07
C ALA A 344 -17.23 -4.43 12.80
N GLY A 345 -16.37 -3.47 12.45
CA GLY A 345 -16.40 -2.11 13.02
C GLY A 345 -17.68 -1.36 12.70
N THR A 346 -18.15 -1.45 11.46
CA THR A 346 -19.44 -0.87 11.04
C THR A 346 -20.61 -1.52 11.80
N ALA A 347 -20.63 -2.86 11.89
CA ALA A 347 -21.71 -3.57 12.56
C ALA A 347 -21.76 -3.25 14.07
N LEU A 348 -20.62 -3.27 14.76
CA LEU A 348 -20.57 -2.95 16.19
C LEU A 348 -20.93 -1.49 16.45
N ALA A 349 -20.41 -0.56 15.64
CA ALA A 349 -20.75 0.85 15.75
C ALA A 349 -22.25 1.10 15.50
N ALA A 350 -22.85 0.44 14.51
CA ALA A 350 -24.29 0.54 14.24
C ALA A 350 -25.13 0.02 15.43
N ALA A 351 -24.71 -1.08 16.07
CA ALA A 351 -25.38 -1.61 17.27
C ALA A 351 -25.30 -0.66 18.48
N LEU A 352 -24.30 0.23 18.52
CA LEU A 352 -24.06 1.22 19.57
C LEU A 352 -24.42 2.65 19.16
N ALA A 353 -25.18 2.82 18.07
CA ALA A 353 -25.45 4.13 17.44
C ALA A 353 -26.13 5.16 18.33
N THR A 354 -26.81 4.72 19.40
CA THR A 354 -27.49 5.60 20.36
C THR A 354 -26.54 6.40 21.27
N ARG A 355 -25.23 6.06 21.29
CA ARG A 355 -24.26 6.66 22.22
C ARG A 355 -23.07 7.26 21.44
N LEU A 356 -23.20 8.50 21.01
CA LEU A 356 -22.20 9.16 20.15
C LEU A 356 -20.77 9.15 20.72
N TYR A 357 -20.62 9.30 22.05
CA TYR A 357 -19.31 9.26 22.70
C TYR A 357 -18.65 7.87 22.61
N VAL A 358 -19.45 6.78 22.63
CA VAL A 358 -18.95 5.41 22.42
C VAL A 358 -18.53 5.25 20.97
N LEU A 359 -19.31 5.78 20.03
CA LEU A 359 -18.96 5.74 18.61
C LEU A 359 -17.63 6.42 18.31
N ALA A 360 -17.33 7.57 18.95
CA ALA A 360 -16.07 8.28 18.80
C ALA A 360 -14.87 7.46 19.34
N ALA A 361 -15.08 6.61 20.34
CA ALA A 361 -14.03 5.78 20.94
C ALA A 361 -13.71 4.50 20.13
N LEU A 362 -14.65 3.97 19.37
CA LEU A 362 -14.48 2.72 18.64
C LEU A 362 -13.31 2.73 17.63
N PRO A 363 -13.10 3.80 16.84
CA PRO A 363 -11.94 3.85 15.94
C PRO A 363 -10.61 3.75 16.71
N ALA A 364 -10.49 4.45 17.85
CA ALA A 364 -9.32 4.38 18.71
C ALA A 364 -9.13 2.97 19.29
N ALA A 365 -10.20 2.29 19.72
CA ALA A 365 -10.15 0.92 20.22
C ALA A 365 -9.65 -0.06 19.14
N GLY A 366 -10.12 0.06 17.89
CA GLY A 366 -9.64 -0.74 16.76
C GLY A 366 -8.15 -0.50 16.47
N ALA A 367 -7.72 0.76 16.48
CA ALA A 367 -6.33 1.14 16.29
C ALA A 367 -5.43 0.65 17.44
N ALA A 368 -5.89 0.72 18.69
CA ALA A 368 -5.19 0.21 19.87
C ALA A 368 -5.02 -1.32 19.81
N THR A 369 -6.06 -2.03 19.41
CA THR A 369 -6.03 -3.49 19.20
C THR A 369 -4.98 -3.85 18.13
N ALA A 370 -4.97 -3.14 17.00
CA ALA A 370 -3.98 -3.34 15.93
C ALA A 370 -2.56 -3.12 16.45
N LEU A 371 -2.30 -2.02 17.14
CA LEU A 371 -0.99 -1.70 17.70
C LEU A 371 -0.54 -2.74 18.73
N THR A 372 -1.42 -3.15 19.64
CA THR A 372 -1.13 -4.16 20.67
C THR A 372 -0.70 -5.47 20.03
N ILE A 373 -1.46 -5.96 19.04
CA ILE A 373 -1.13 -7.21 18.33
C ILE A 373 0.23 -7.08 17.63
N LEU A 374 0.51 -5.96 16.94
CA LEU A 374 1.77 -5.74 16.22
C LEU A 374 2.97 -5.66 17.16
N THR A 375 2.82 -5.02 18.33
CA THR A 375 3.90 -4.91 19.32
C THR A 375 4.22 -6.26 19.96
N LEU A 376 3.20 -7.07 20.27
CA LEU A 376 3.37 -8.45 20.72
C LEU A 376 3.98 -9.35 19.64
N ALA A 377 3.58 -9.13 18.39
CA ALA A 377 4.06 -9.88 17.23
C ALA A 377 5.45 -9.48 16.72
N ARG A 378 6.06 -8.42 17.26
CA ARG A 378 7.32 -7.82 16.72
C ARG A 378 8.43 -8.83 16.43
N ARG A 379 8.56 -9.87 17.25
CA ARG A 379 9.57 -10.93 17.09
C ARG A 379 9.23 -11.84 15.88
N ASN A 380 7.96 -12.13 15.64
CA ASN A 380 7.50 -12.99 14.55
C ASN A 380 7.46 -12.26 13.20
N LEU A 381 7.31 -10.92 13.23
CA LEU A 381 7.31 -10.07 12.02
C LEU A 381 8.72 -9.75 11.50
N GLY A 382 9.77 -9.92 12.35
CA GLY A 382 11.16 -9.63 11.99
C GLY A 382 12.00 -10.84 11.59
N THR A 383 11.50 -12.06 11.76
CA THR A 383 12.29 -13.28 11.57
C THR A 383 12.05 -13.93 10.21
N THR A 384 12.69 -13.44 9.17
CA THR A 384 13.26 -14.36 8.17
C THR A 384 14.66 -14.71 8.65
N SER A 385 14.77 -15.56 9.68
CA SER A 385 16.05 -16.15 10.01
C SER A 385 16.42 -17.17 8.95
N PRO A 386 17.53 -16.99 8.22
CA PRO A 386 18.01 -18.00 7.27
C PRO A 386 18.67 -19.16 8.02
N ARG A 387 17.98 -19.77 9.02
CA ARG A 387 18.48 -20.96 9.69
C ARG A 387 18.60 -22.19 8.79
N GLY A 388 18.06 -22.11 7.57
CA GLY A 388 18.12 -23.21 6.59
C GLY A 388 19.32 -23.17 5.62
N ARG A 389 19.95 -22.01 5.39
CA ARG A 389 21.01 -21.88 4.37
C ARG A 389 22.40 -22.31 4.85
N HIS A 390 22.72 -22.15 6.13
CA HIS A 390 24.04 -22.52 6.65
C HIS A 390 24.21 -24.03 6.91
N ARG A 391 23.15 -24.83 6.96
CA ARG A 391 23.28 -26.28 7.14
C ARG A 391 23.58 -27.01 5.85
N ARG A 392 23.13 -26.50 4.68
CA ARG A 392 23.40 -27.12 3.37
C ARG A 392 24.82 -26.86 2.86
N THR A 393 25.40 -25.68 3.13
CA THR A 393 26.79 -25.39 2.73
C THR A 393 27.83 -26.15 3.58
N ARG A 394 27.48 -26.53 4.81
CA ARG A 394 28.39 -27.33 5.65
C ARG A 394 28.38 -28.82 5.32
N GLN A 395 27.28 -29.35 4.76
CA GLN A 395 27.23 -30.74 4.28
C GLN A 395 27.93 -30.92 2.93
N HIS A 396 27.86 -29.95 2.02
CA HIS A 396 28.61 -30.03 0.76
C HIS A 396 30.13 -29.85 0.96
N ARG A 397 30.58 -29.19 2.04
CA ARG A 397 32.02 -29.04 2.32
C ARG A 397 32.64 -30.28 3.01
N LYS A 398 31.83 -31.20 3.55
CA LYS A 398 32.34 -32.45 4.15
C LYS A 398 32.50 -33.61 3.16
N HIS A 399 31.99 -33.51 1.94
CA HIS A 399 32.13 -34.55 0.91
C HIS A 399 33.23 -34.30 -0.12
N HIS A 400 33.99 -33.17 -0.02
CA HIS A 400 35.08 -32.86 -0.95
C HIS A 400 36.49 -33.10 -0.39
N VAL A 401 36.64 -33.83 0.71
CA VAL A 401 37.95 -34.21 1.26
C VAL A 401 38.03 -35.73 1.31
N ASN A 402 38.21 -36.37 0.17
CA ASN A 402 38.84 -37.66 -0.02
C ASN A 402 38.72 -38.06 -1.49
N LEU A 403 39.62 -37.55 -2.32
CA LEU A 403 39.99 -38.14 -3.61
C LEU A 403 41.51 -38.22 -3.65
N PRO A 404 42.07 -39.37 -3.98
CA PRO A 404 43.52 -39.57 -4.05
C PRO A 404 44.15 -38.80 -5.21
N PRO A 405 45.45 -38.46 -5.13
CA PRO A 405 46.14 -37.71 -6.17
C PRO A 405 46.64 -38.65 -7.26
N GLN A 406 45.92 -38.76 -8.39
CA GLN A 406 46.53 -39.20 -9.65
C GLN A 406 45.70 -38.72 -10.83
N GLU A 407 46.47 -38.29 -11.85
CA GLU A 407 46.08 -37.82 -13.19
C GLU A 407 45.85 -36.32 -13.37
N ARG A 408 46.94 -35.58 -13.29
CA ARG A 408 47.17 -34.40 -14.14
C ARG A 408 47.93 -34.95 -15.35
N ASP A 409 47.26 -34.84 -16.50
CA ASP A 409 47.85 -34.45 -17.77
C ASP A 409 46.86 -34.80 -18.89
N THR A 410 46.84 -33.93 -19.87
CA THR A 410 46.12 -34.03 -21.15
C THR A 410 44.67 -33.57 -21.15
N TYR A 411 44.49 -32.28 -21.53
CA TYR A 411 43.69 -31.87 -22.69
C TYR A 411 43.81 -30.34 -22.93
N ALA A 412 44.18 -30.02 -24.16
CA ALA A 412 44.35 -28.67 -24.69
C ALA A 412 43.03 -27.96 -24.93
N PRO A 413 43.03 -26.60 -25.12
CA PRO A 413 41.85 -25.78 -25.05
C PRO A 413 41.09 -25.74 -26.38
N VAL A 414 39.74 -25.78 -26.31
CA VAL A 414 38.83 -25.39 -27.39
C VAL A 414 38.21 -24.05 -27.07
N VAL A 415 38.31 -23.21 -28.08
CA VAL A 415 37.92 -21.82 -28.22
C VAL A 415 36.40 -21.61 -28.04
N GLY A 416 36.03 -20.55 -27.28
CA GLY A 416 34.98 -19.64 -27.71
C GLY A 416 33.66 -19.61 -26.95
N VAL A 417 33.35 -18.49 -26.42
CA VAL A 417 32.17 -17.65 -26.41
C VAL A 417 32.06 -16.85 -25.08
N PRO A 418 31.90 -15.52 -25.07
CA PRO A 418 31.99 -14.69 -23.85
C PRO A 418 30.66 -14.62 -23.12
N GLY A 419 30.59 -15.20 -21.93
CA GLY A 419 29.49 -15.09 -20.99
C GLY A 419 29.68 -13.91 -20.01
N ARG A 420 28.61 -13.23 -19.75
CA ARG A 420 28.44 -12.07 -18.87
C ARG A 420 29.08 -12.26 -17.49
N GLN A 421 30.07 -11.43 -17.17
CA GLN A 421 30.59 -11.30 -15.82
C GLN A 421 29.70 -10.41 -14.95
N ALA A 422 29.26 -10.99 -13.82
CA ALA A 422 28.64 -10.26 -12.72
C ALA A 422 29.69 -9.38 -12.03
N VAL A 423 29.48 -8.08 -12.03
CA VAL A 423 30.31 -7.11 -11.30
C VAL A 423 30.06 -7.28 -9.80
N ARG A 424 31.02 -7.89 -9.11
CA ARG A 424 31.09 -7.85 -7.65
C ARG A 424 31.72 -6.53 -7.24
N ASN A 425 30.99 -5.71 -6.49
CA ASN A 425 31.52 -4.56 -5.74
C ASN A 425 32.47 -5.04 -4.64
N THR A 426 33.77 -5.02 -4.90
CA THR A 426 34.82 -5.07 -3.86
C THR A 426 35.75 -3.90 -4.09
N SER A 427 35.90 -3.07 -3.08
CA SER A 427 36.84 -1.95 -3.06
C SER A 427 38.29 -2.49 -3.19
N PRO A 428 39.14 -1.99 -4.11
CA PRO A 428 40.49 -2.50 -4.28
C PRO A 428 41.47 -1.76 -3.36
N ALA A 429 41.58 -2.23 -2.14
CA ALA A 429 42.78 -1.93 -1.33
C ALA A 429 43.87 -2.94 -1.74
N GLY A 430 44.72 -2.57 -2.72
CA GLY A 430 45.85 -3.40 -3.15
C GLY A 430 46.04 -3.54 -4.66
N ALA A 431 45.33 -2.81 -5.50
CA ALA A 431 45.50 -2.88 -6.96
C ALA A 431 46.70 -2.00 -7.46
N PRO A 432 47.42 -2.42 -8.53
CA PRO A 432 48.48 -1.59 -9.13
C PRO A 432 47.92 -0.25 -9.64
N VAL A 433 48.76 0.79 -9.60
CA VAL A 433 48.41 2.21 -9.86
C VAL A 433 47.64 2.39 -11.18
N ALA A 434 47.95 1.62 -12.22
CA ALA A 434 47.28 1.67 -13.53
C ALA A 434 45.78 1.29 -13.46
N ALA A 435 45.43 0.28 -12.70
CA ALA A 435 44.04 -0.16 -12.54
C ALA A 435 43.17 0.87 -11.77
N LYS A 436 43.81 1.64 -10.89
CA LYS A 436 43.18 2.72 -10.13
C LYS A 436 42.85 3.94 -11.01
N GLU A 437 43.73 4.25 -11.96
CA GLU A 437 43.49 5.33 -12.92
C GLU A 437 42.41 4.98 -13.94
N GLU A 438 42.36 3.77 -14.45
CA GLU A 438 41.28 3.30 -15.33
C GLU A 438 39.91 3.32 -14.60
N TRP A 439 39.84 2.92 -13.34
CA TRP A 439 38.63 2.99 -12.57
C TRP A 439 38.15 4.41 -12.31
N LEU A 440 39.10 5.35 -12.03
CA LEU A 440 38.80 6.78 -11.85
C LEU A 440 38.38 7.46 -13.18
N ALA A 441 38.90 7.00 -14.30
CA ALA A 441 38.48 7.48 -15.63
C ALA A 441 37.06 6.98 -15.98
N ALA A 442 36.74 5.73 -15.66
CA ALA A 442 35.41 5.17 -15.86
C ALA A 442 34.35 5.84 -14.95
N ALA A 443 34.71 6.14 -13.71
CA ALA A 443 33.82 6.83 -12.74
C ALA A 443 33.54 8.29 -13.22
N ARG A 444 34.54 9.02 -13.69
CA ARG A 444 34.39 10.38 -14.29
C ARG A 444 33.51 10.35 -15.55
N GLY A 445 33.65 9.32 -16.39
CA GLY A 445 32.79 9.14 -17.57
C GLY A 445 31.31 8.87 -17.22
N GLN A 446 31.02 8.20 -16.12
CA GLN A 446 29.65 7.99 -15.63
C GLN A 446 29.04 9.28 -15.05
N GLU A 447 29.81 10.07 -14.31
CA GLU A 447 29.35 11.38 -13.80
C GLU A 447 29.07 12.37 -14.92
N GLN A 448 29.91 12.42 -15.96
CA GLN A 448 29.69 13.28 -17.12
C GLN A 448 28.44 12.86 -17.93
N ARG A 449 28.16 11.56 -18.07
CA ARG A 449 26.90 11.07 -18.66
C ARG A 449 25.69 11.44 -17.81
N ALA A 450 25.78 11.30 -16.51
CA ALA A 450 24.71 11.69 -15.59
C ALA A 450 24.47 13.21 -15.57
N ALA A 451 25.51 14.02 -15.77
CA ALA A 451 25.41 15.48 -15.89
C ALA A 451 24.78 15.90 -17.22
N ARG A 452 25.12 15.23 -18.35
CA ARG A 452 24.48 15.46 -19.66
C ARG A 452 22.99 15.14 -19.63
N VAL A 453 22.63 13.99 -19.08
CA VAL A 453 21.21 13.59 -18.93
C VAL A 453 20.45 14.59 -18.07
N ARG A 454 21.05 15.12 -17.00
CA ARG A 454 20.43 16.19 -16.19
C ARG A 454 20.28 17.49 -16.97
N ALA A 455 21.26 17.90 -17.77
CA ALA A 455 21.19 19.12 -18.57
C ALA A 455 20.08 19.02 -19.64
N GLU A 456 19.97 17.90 -20.32
CA GLU A 456 18.88 17.64 -21.30
C GLU A 456 17.49 17.64 -20.67
N TRP A 457 17.36 17.20 -19.40
CA TRP A 457 16.06 17.16 -18.71
C TRP A 457 15.61 18.50 -18.13
N PHE A 458 16.55 19.41 -17.84
CA PHE A 458 16.24 20.71 -17.23
C PHE A 458 16.42 21.89 -18.19
N GLY A 459 16.73 21.64 -19.47
CA GLY A 459 16.86 22.70 -20.48
C GLY A 459 18.03 23.67 -20.23
N MET A 460 19.05 23.26 -19.45
CA MET A 460 20.20 24.07 -19.10
C MET A 460 21.39 23.76 -20.04
N SER A 461 22.05 24.81 -20.53
CA SER A 461 23.25 24.67 -21.37
C SER A 461 24.38 23.95 -20.61
N PRO A 462 25.17 23.05 -21.26
CA PRO A 462 26.21 22.27 -20.61
C PRO A 462 27.33 23.06 -19.93
N LEU A 463 27.48 24.35 -20.25
CA LEU A 463 28.53 25.22 -19.71
C LEU A 463 28.17 25.92 -18.40
N GLU A 464 26.90 25.98 -18.02
CA GLU A 464 26.49 26.59 -16.75
C GLU A 464 26.53 25.63 -15.56
N GLY A 465 26.46 24.29 -15.80
CA GLY A 465 26.53 23.26 -14.74
C GLY A 465 27.90 23.07 -14.10
N THR A 466 28.98 23.57 -14.71
CA THR A 466 30.35 23.36 -14.23
C THR A 466 30.88 24.47 -13.32
N ARG A 467 30.19 25.62 -13.26
CA ARG A 467 30.58 26.74 -12.38
C ARG A 467 29.97 26.73 -10.98
N ALA A 468 29.06 25.85 -10.69
CA ALA A 468 28.32 25.84 -9.39
C ALA A 468 28.83 24.80 -8.37
N GLN A 469 29.96 24.15 -8.60
CA GLN A 469 30.52 23.19 -7.61
C GLN A 469 32.01 23.36 -7.44
N ALA A 470 32.43 24.53 -6.92
CA ALA A 470 33.60 24.60 -6.05
C ALA A 470 33.17 24.24 -4.63
N ALA A 471 33.32 22.97 -4.27
CA ALA A 471 33.08 22.53 -2.92
C ALA A 471 34.07 23.23 -1.96
N PRO A 472 33.62 23.71 -0.77
CA PRO A 472 34.57 24.25 0.20
C PRO A 472 35.47 23.11 0.67
N GLN A 473 36.79 23.34 0.60
CA GLN A 473 37.81 22.44 1.12
C GLN A 473 37.62 22.27 2.61
N TRP A 474 37.29 21.06 3.02
CA TRP A 474 37.25 20.66 4.43
C TRP A 474 38.68 20.70 5.00
N ARG A 475 38.97 21.65 5.92
CA ARG A 475 40.17 21.67 6.74
C ARG A 475 39.85 20.96 8.08
N PRO A 476 40.62 19.97 8.50
CA PRO A 476 40.44 19.37 9.84
C PRO A 476 40.74 20.38 10.95
N PRO A 477 40.01 20.37 12.08
CA PRO A 477 40.26 21.27 13.19
C PRO A 477 41.62 20.93 13.86
N SER A 478 42.43 21.95 14.04
CA SER A 478 43.70 21.90 14.77
C SER A 478 43.47 21.54 16.23
N ARG A 479 44.30 20.62 16.75
CA ARG A 479 44.33 20.16 18.13
C ARG A 479 44.42 21.33 19.11
N ILE A 480 43.44 21.46 19.99
CA ILE A 480 43.47 22.37 21.14
C ILE A 480 44.34 21.69 22.22
N ARG A 481 45.47 22.33 22.60
CA ARG A 481 46.23 22.01 23.79
C ARG A 481 45.55 22.63 25.02
N PRO A 482 45.52 21.99 26.18
CA PRO A 482 44.99 22.59 27.40
C PRO A 482 45.98 23.61 27.97
N ARG A 483 45.49 24.79 28.38
CA ARG A 483 46.24 25.81 29.11
C ARG A 483 45.72 25.91 30.53
N ALA A 484 46.67 25.83 31.45
CA ALA A 484 46.50 25.84 32.88
C ALA A 484 45.99 27.17 33.44
N ALA A 485 45.44 27.06 34.65
CA ALA A 485 44.90 28.09 35.50
C ALA A 485 45.91 29.21 35.86
N ALA A 486 45.43 30.44 35.99
CA ALA A 486 45.93 31.43 36.95
C ALA A 486 44.84 32.47 37.26
N GLN A 487 44.69 32.69 38.52
CA GLN A 487 43.96 33.62 39.36
C GLN A 487 44.19 35.10 38.97
N ASP A 488 43.18 35.93 39.21
CA ASP A 488 43.10 37.08 40.13
C ASP A 488 42.15 38.15 39.58
N ALA A 489 41.11 38.45 40.30
CA ALA A 489 40.89 39.50 41.26
C ALA A 489 40.46 40.87 40.73
N SER A 490 39.42 41.39 41.39
CA SER A 490 39.01 42.80 41.62
C SER A 490 38.34 43.53 40.41
N GLY A 491 37.15 44.00 40.59
CA GLY A 491 36.69 45.11 41.37
C GLY A 491 35.68 45.90 40.58
N GLY A 492 34.58 46.24 41.16
CA GLY A 492 34.06 47.57 41.10
C GLY A 492 32.73 47.86 40.35
N SER A 493 31.70 48.00 41.18
CA SER A 493 30.70 49.05 41.16
C SER A 493 29.59 49.10 40.09
N SER A 494 28.39 48.87 40.58
CA SER A 494 27.09 49.51 40.24
C SER A 494 27.16 51.07 40.35
N PRO A 495 26.19 51.92 39.90
CA PRO A 495 24.78 51.78 40.10
C PRO A 495 23.81 52.43 39.05
N ALA A 496 22.53 52.08 39.20
CA ALA A 496 21.32 52.91 39.24
C ALA A 496 20.81 53.73 38.02
N GLY A 497 19.52 53.68 37.88
CA GLY A 497 18.66 54.72 37.31
C GLY A 497 17.53 54.18 36.44
N THR A 498 16.39 53.83 37.00
CA THR A 498 15.10 54.53 37.25
C THR A 498 14.25 54.90 36.02
N SER A 499 13.01 54.58 36.19
CA SER A 499 11.74 55.22 35.69
C SER A 499 11.32 54.82 34.26
N GLY A 500 10.09 54.50 33.95
CA GLY A 500 8.80 54.67 34.59
C GLY A 500 7.72 54.82 33.51
N GLN A 501 6.51 54.47 33.90
CA GLN A 501 5.25 54.85 33.27
C GLN A 501 4.75 54.00 32.05
N GLN A 502 3.71 53.18 32.20
CA GLN A 502 2.29 53.36 32.48
C GLN A 502 1.44 53.73 31.25
N LEU A 503 0.34 52.95 31.13
CA LEU A 503 -1.03 53.27 30.68
C LEU A 503 -1.26 53.14 29.15
N LYS A 504 -2.31 52.53 28.64
CA LYS A 504 -3.68 52.20 29.01
C LYS A 504 -4.31 51.40 27.88
N THR A 505 -5.18 50.50 28.27
CA THR A 505 -6.29 49.93 27.50
C THR A 505 -7.33 51.00 27.04
N PRO A 506 -8.23 50.74 26.12
CA PRO A 506 -9.28 49.73 26.31
C PRO A 506 -9.27 48.61 25.27
#